data_b9ff2e0c8aadf69eaf0e84ccb9eb0ea8
#
_entry.id   b9ff2e0c8aadf69eaf0e84ccb9eb0ea8
#
_cell.length_a   1.000
_cell.length_b   1.000
_cell.length_c   1.000
_cell.angle_alpha   90.00
_cell.angle_beta   90.00
_cell.angle_gamma   90.00
#
_symmetry.space_group_name_H-M   'P 1'
#
loop_
_entity.id
_entity.type
_entity.pdbx_description
1 polymer ?
#
loop_
_entity_poly.entity_id
_entity_poly.type
_entity_poly.pdbx_seq_one_letter_code
_entity_poly.pdbx_strand_id
1 'polypeptide(L)'
;MLLDNLLILGSQNSKEIDQELSRDQIFPVQILNKDGSITPINFFNSWGEVGVSSMAWHPSLKNKLFVSINSEIRLLDTNTKSYEMLDLGQVGDLHDIDFLHDELWISNTEFDEALHFDISLNHIIKRISLNEYRSDKELLGETEYTKDRFHCNQVFIDYNDDLCVLIHHITGWQYFRTVMETLIRRQGDGGIINLDKKRIMQLKLQSPHSVRKINGEYWIQDSTDQTTKIYSKNWELVDSIKTGGFGRGVAFSEEDHVAYIGISATRKRYLRVIPSGGKHDNRIMVVDIHNRNELETISIPNIEQLDNLYILDDKMKATLEGLDVPN
;
A
#
# COMPACT_ATOMS: atom_id res chain seq x y z
N MET A 1 6.14 9.58 22.73
CA MET A 1 6.68 8.20 22.96
C MET A 1 5.81 7.27 22.14
N LEU A 2 6.39 6.50 21.24
CA LEU A 2 5.64 5.52 20.45
C LEU A 2 5.11 4.41 21.36
N LEU A 3 3.93 3.92 21.02
CA LEU A 3 3.28 2.85 21.78
C LEU A 3 3.60 1.48 21.20
N ASP A 4 3.91 1.43 19.88
CA ASP A 4 4.16 0.21 19.12
C ASP A 4 5.51 0.21 18.41
N ASN A 5 6.01 -0.99 18.09
CA ASN A 5 7.05 -1.15 17.08
C ASN A 5 6.38 -1.17 15.71
N LEU A 6 6.95 -0.44 14.74
CA LEU A 6 6.39 -0.34 13.39
C LEU A 6 7.37 -0.89 12.35
N LEU A 7 6.87 -1.78 11.50
CA LEU A 7 7.57 -2.16 10.27
C LEU A 7 7.28 -1.12 9.19
N ILE A 8 8.33 -0.58 8.62
CA ILE A 8 8.28 0.40 7.53
C ILE A 8 8.84 -0.26 6.29
N LEU A 9 8.05 -0.27 5.23
CA LEU A 9 8.44 -0.78 3.93
C LEU A 9 8.58 0.37 2.94
N GLY A 10 9.54 0.25 2.04
CA GLY A 10 9.71 1.26 1.03
C GLY A 10 10.47 0.81 -0.20
N SER A 11 10.39 1.64 -1.22
CA SER A 11 10.98 1.41 -2.52
C SER A 11 12.02 2.47 -2.88
N GLN A 12 12.84 2.12 -3.87
CA GLN A 12 13.75 3.03 -4.53
C GLN A 12 13.08 3.58 -5.79
N ASN A 13 13.09 4.88 -5.94
CA ASN A 13 12.57 5.53 -7.15
C ASN A 13 13.31 6.84 -7.46
N SER A 14 14.66 6.77 -7.44
CA SER A 14 15.56 7.93 -7.55
C SER A 14 15.29 8.83 -8.76
N LYS A 15 14.77 8.26 -9.86
CA LYS A 15 14.36 9.04 -11.04
C LYS A 15 13.16 9.94 -10.78
N GLU A 16 12.31 9.59 -9.84
CA GLU A 16 11.07 10.27 -9.51
C GLU A 16 11.16 11.16 -8.26
N ILE A 17 12.27 11.07 -7.49
CA ILE A 17 12.47 11.81 -6.24
C ILE A 17 13.70 12.67 -6.32
N ASP A 18 13.67 13.86 -5.69
CA ASP A 18 14.80 14.81 -5.73
C ASP A 18 15.94 14.49 -4.75
N GLN A 19 15.76 13.52 -3.86
CA GLN A 19 16.81 13.05 -2.96
C GLN A 19 17.61 11.94 -3.63
N GLU A 20 18.85 12.20 -3.98
CA GLU A 20 19.80 11.18 -4.38
C GLU A 20 20.46 10.62 -3.13
N LEU A 21 19.89 9.57 -2.56
CA LEU A 21 20.57 8.73 -1.59
C LEU A 21 21.46 7.75 -2.36
N SER A 22 22.69 7.53 -1.90
CA SER A 22 23.50 6.44 -2.44
C SER A 22 22.87 5.09 -2.05
N ARG A 23 23.04 4.08 -2.89
CA ARG A 23 22.38 2.78 -2.75
C ARG A 23 22.65 2.09 -1.40
N ASP A 24 23.85 2.29 -0.85
CA ASP A 24 24.27 1.81 0.46
C ASP A 24 23.65 2.57 1.66
N GLN A 25 22.95 3.67 1.39
CA GLN A 25 22.25 4.49 2.38
C GLN A 25 20.73 4.25 2.40
N ILE A 26 20.21 3.38 1.52
CA ILE A 26 18.78 3.10 1.43
C ILE A 26 18.47 1.76 2.07
N PHE A 27 17.55 1.77 3.01
CA PHE A 27 17.09 0.58 3.70
C PHE A 27 15.60 0.38 3.41
N PRO A 28 15.23 -0.54 2.49
CA PRO A 28 13.84 -0.74 2.08
C PRO A 28 12.96 -1.33 3.18
N VAL A 29 13.57 -1.92 4.21
CA VAL A 29 12.87 -2.46 5.36
C VAL A 29 13.51 -1.92 6.64
N GLN A 30 12.71 -1.24 7.45
CA GLN A 30 13.15 -0.63 8.70
C GLN A 30 12.15 -0.92 9.81
N ILE A 31 12.61 -0.96 11.05
CA ILE A 31 11.76 -1.01 12.25
C ILE A 31 11.91 0.30 13.00
N LEU A 32 10.81 1.03 13.16
CA LEU A 32 10.74 2.13 14.11
C LEU A 32 10.34 1.55 15.48
N ASN A 33 11.24 1.63 16.43
CA ASN A 33 11.07 1.08 17.76
C ASN A 33 10.23 2.01 18.67
N LYS A 34 9.66 1.47 19.74
CA LYS A 34 8.90 2.24 20.76
C LYS A 34 9.68 3.39 21.38
N ASP A 35 11.00 3.29 21.44
CA ASP A 35 11.88 4.35 21.97
C ASP A 35 12.19 5.46 20.93
N GLY A 36 11.66 5.33 19.71
CA GLY A 36 11.90 6.25 18.60
C GLY A 36 13.16 5.95 17.78
N SER A 37 13.95 4.96 18.15
CA SER A 37 15.11 4.53 17.36
C SER A 37 14.67 3.77 16.10
N ILE A 38 15.48 3.84 15.04
CA ILE A 38 15.21 3.14 13.78
C ILE A 38 16.26 2.08 13.58
N THR A 39 15.83 0.83 13.39
CA THR A 39 16.66 -0.33 13.09
C THR A 39 16.46 -0.74 11.63
N PRO A 40 17.45 -0.59 10.75
CA PRO A 40 17.37 -1.13 9.39
C PRO A 40 17.52 -2.64 9.41
N ILE A 41 16.80 -3.34 8.54
CA ILE A 41 16.94 -4.79 8.32
C ILE A 41 17.76 -5.02 7.05
N ASN A 42 19.05 -5.18 7.22
CA ASN A 42 20.03 -5.22 6.12
C ASN A 42 19.86 -6.44 5.20
N PHE A 43 19.25 -7.51 5.69
CA PHE A 43 18.93 -8.71 4.90
C PHE A 43 18.23 -8.35 3.58
N PHE A 44 17.34 -7.35 3.59
CA PHE A 44 16.59 -6.94 2.41
C PHE A 44 17.35 -6.00 1.47
N ASN A 45 18.50 -5.46 1.84
CA ASN A 45 19.24 -4.53 0.99
C ASN A 45 19.74 -5.17 -0.31
N SER A 46 19.94 -6.49 -0.31
CA SER A 46 20.36 -7.25 -1.49
C SER A 46 19.20 -7.63 -2.43
N TRP A 47 17.94 -7.33 -2.07
CA TRP A 47 16.75 -7.80 -2.76
C TRP A 47 16.29 -6.89 -3.92
N GLY A 48 17.21 -6.19 -4.55
CA GLY A 48 16.94 -5.52 -5.81
C GLY A 48 16.83 -4.00 -5.74
N GLU A 49 16.65 -3.41 -6.90
CA GLU A 49 16.68 -1.95 -7.09
C GLU A 49 15.37 -1.27 -6.70
N VAL A 50 14.29 -2.02 -6.58
CA VAL A 50 12.94 -1.47 -6.46
C VAL A 50 12.45 -1.39 -5.02
N GLY A 51 13.05 -2.16 -4.10
CA GLY A 51 12.66 -2.20 -2.69
C GLY A 51 11.53 -3.19 -2.41
N VAL A 52 10.86 -3.03 -1.27
CA VAL A 52 9.80 -3.90 -0.78
C VAL A 52 8.50 -3.11 -0.69
N SER A 53 7.50 -3.47 -1.48
CA SER A 53 6.21 -2.76 -1.54
C SER A 53 5.22 -3.21 -0.47
N SER A 54 5.17 -4.50 -0.18
CA SER A 54 4.25 -5.08 0.80
C SER A 54 4.80 -6.38 1.39
N MET A 55 4.36 -6.71 2.59
CA MET A 55 4.66 -7.98 3.28
C MET A 55 3.38 -8.55 3.86
N ALA A 56 3.28 -9.89 3.85
CA ALA A 56 2.20 -10.60 4.51
C ALA A 56 2.74 -11.82 5.28
N TRP A 57 2.14 -12.10 6.43
CA TRP A 57 2.42 -13.29 7.24
C TRP A 57 1.13 -13.82 7.84
N HIS A 58 1.13 -15.10 8.14
CA HIS A 58 -0.03 -15.76 8.70
C HIS A 58 0.36 -16.61 9.93
N PRO A 59 -0.40 -16.58 11.03
CA PRO A 59 -0.05 -17.29 12.26
C PRO A 59 0.14 -18.81 12.10
N SER A 60 -0.58 -19.44 11.16
CA SER A 60 -0.46 -20.87 10.87
C SER A 60 0.81 -21.22 10.09
N LEU A 61 1.40 -20.25 9.38
CA LEU A 61 2.59 -20.42 8.56
C LEU A 61 3.82 -19.92 9.32
N LYS A 62 4.12 -20.61 10.41
CA LYS A 62 5.27 -20.24 11.26
C LYS A 62 6.53 -20.13 10.43
N ASN A 63 7.28 -19.04 10.69
CA ASN A 63 8.56 -18.75 10.04
C ASN A 63 8.47 -18.51 8.51
N LYS A 64 7.29 -18.25 7.96
CA LYS A 64 7.11 -17.89 6.56
C LYS A 64 6.65 -16.44 6.44
N LEU A 65 7.32 -15.72 5.55
CA LEU A 65 7.04 -14.32 5.25
C LEU A 65 6.93 -14.16 3.73
N PHE A 66 5.79 -13.65 3.27
CA PHE A 66 5.58 -13.31 1.88
C PHE A 66 6.04 -11.87 1.67
N VAL A 67 6.91 -11.66 0.70
CA VAL A 67 7.51 -10.34 0.44
C VAL A 67 7.31 -9.97 -1.01
N SER A 68 6.56 -8.92 -1.26
CA SER A 68 6.31 -8.38 -2.60
C SER A 68 7.42 -7.43 -3.03
N ILE A 69 7.98 -7.68 -4.19
CA ILE A 69 9.06 -6.89 -4.80
C ILE A 69 8.68 -6.64 -6.25
N ASN A 70 8.13 -5.47 -6.56
CA ASN A 70 7.72 -5.08 -7.91
C ASN A 70 6.81 -6.12 -8.62
N SER A 71 7.40 -7.07 -9.34
CA SER A 71 6.67 -8.05 -10.16
C SER A 71 6.85 -9.49 -9.67
N GLU A 72 7.31 -9.67 -8.46
CA GLU A 72 7.51 -11.00 -7.86
C GLU A 72 7.12 -11.03 -6.38
N ILE A 73 6.78 -12.21 -5.89
CA ILE A 73 6.61 -12.47 -4.47
C ILE A 73 7.60 -13.56 -4.07
N ARG A 74 8.38 -13.27 -3.04
CA ARG A 74 9.30 -14.21 -2.42
C ARG A 74 8.70 -14.76 -1.14
N LEU A 75 8.63 -16.08 -1.03
CA LEU A 75 8.30 -16.76 0.20
C LEU A 75 9.59 -17.04 0.98
N LEU A 76 9.86 -16.21 1.96
CA LEU A 76 11.04 -16.30 2.83
C LEU A 76 10.77 -17.27 3.99
N ASP A 77 11.66 -18.24 4.19
CA ASP A 77 11.77 -18.99 5.44
C ASP A 77 12.73 -18.25 6.37
N THR A 78 12.20 -17.70 7.46
CA THR A 78 12.98 -16.85 8.37
C THR A 78 13.97 -17.63 9.23
N ASN A 79 13.82 -18.95 9.37
CA ASN A 79 14.78 -19.80 10.11
C ASN A 79 16.01 -20.12 9.28
N THR A 80 15.79 -20.54 8.03
CA THR A 80 16.89 -20.90 7.12
C THR A 80 17.43 -19.70 6.34
N LYS A 81 16.70 -18.56 6.36
CA LYS A 81 16.99 -17.35 5.59
C LYS A 81 17.04 -17.59 4.07
N SER A 82 16.46 -18.69 3.61
CA SER A 82 16.29 -19.00 2.21
C SER A 82 14.92 -18.54 1.73
N TYR A 83 14.81 -18.27 0.44
CA TYR A 83 13.52 -17.93 -0.17
C TYR A 83 13.30 -18.68 -1.47
N GLU A 84 12.04 -18.83 -1.84
CA GLU A 84 11.59 -19.29 -3.13
C GLU A 84 10.69 -18.25 -3.79
N MET A 85 10.68 -18.16 -5.11
CA MET A 85 9.75 -17.31 -5.84
C MET A 85 8.45 -18.07 -6.06
N LEU A 86 7.33 -17.39 -5.83
CA LEU A 86 6.01 -17.95 -6.13
C LEU A 86 5.75 -17.98 -7.63
N ASP A 87 5.12 -19.05 -8.12
CA ASP A 87 4.67 -19.10 -9.51
C ASP A 87 3.33 -18.34 -9.66
N LEU A 88 3.43 -17.10 -10.04
CA LEU A 88 2.29 -16.20 -10.23
C LEU A 88 1.87 -16.11 -11.71
N GLY A 89 2.62 -16.70 -12.62
CA GLY A 89 2.44 -16.52 -14.07
C GLY A 89 2.66 -15.05 -14.47
N GLN A 90 1.74 -14.48 -15.24
CA GLN A 90 1.86 -13.10 -15.71
C GLN A 90 1.40 -12.11 -14.63
N VAL A 91 2.33 -11.36 -14.07
CA VAL A 91 2.08 -10.31 -13.06
C VAL A 91 3.00 -9.12 -13.29
N GLY A 92 2.63 -7.96 -12.71
CA GLY A 92 3.46 -6.76 -12.74
C GLY A 92 2.93 -5.66 -11.82
N ASP A 93 3.85 -4.84 -11.31
CA ASP A 93 3.56 -3.72 -10.41
C ASP A 93 2.66 -4.13 -9.24
N LEU A 94 3.10 -5.13 -8.47
CA LEU A 94 2.34 -5.65 -7.33
C LEU A 94 2.36 -4.64 -6.18
N HIS A 95 1.21 -4.02 -5.92
CA HIS A 95 1.11 -2.97 -4.91
C HIS A 95 0.86 -3.49 -3.49
N ASP A 96 0.02 -4.48 -3.35
CA ASP A 96 -0.32 -5.01 -2.02
C ASP A 96 -0.56 -6.51 -2.03
N ILE A 97 -0.21 -7.16 -0.93
CA ILE A 97 -0.49 -8.57 -0.65
C ILE A 97 -1.01 -8.66 0.79
N ASP A 98 -2.06 -9.41 1.02
CA ASP A 98 -2.61 -9.58 2.35
C ASP A 98 -3.33 -10.92 2.50
N PHE A 99 -3.43 -11.39 3.75
CA PHE A 99 -4.26 -12.54 4.12
C PHE A 99 -5.67 -12.08 4.43
N LEU A 100 -6.61 -12.45 3.57
CA LEU A 100 -8.03 -12.20 3.75
C LEU A 100 -8.72 -13.54 3.98
N HIS A 101 -9.34 -13.75 5.16
CA HIS A 101 -9.92 -15.03 5.57
C HIS A 101 -8.98 -16.24 5.38
N ASP A 102 -7.73 -16.10 5.84
CA ASP A 102 -6.68 -17.11 5.73
C ASP A 102 -6.21 -17.42 4.29
N GLU A 103 -6.70 -16.70 3.29
CA GLU A 103 -6.35 -16.80 1.87
C GLU A 103 -5.45 -15.66 1.45
N LEU A 104 -4.38 -15.95 0.67
CA LEU A 104 -3.47 -14.92 0.18
C LEU A 104 -4.04 -14.24 -1.06
N TRP A 105 -4.31 -12.94 -0.93
CA TRP A 105 -4.76 -12.09 -2.02
C TRP A 105 -3.69 -11.12 -2.46
N ILE A 106 -3.64 -10.83 -3.77
CA ILE A 106 -2.60 -10.04 -4.40
C ILE A 106 -3.25 -9.03 -5.34
N SER A 107 -2.84 -7.76 -5.25
CA SER A 107 -3.20 -6.74 -6.24
C SER A 107 -2.18 -6.73 -7.37
N ASN A 108 -2.60 -7.17 -8.57
CA ASN A 108 -1.82 -7.19 -9.79
C ASN A 108 -2.13 -5.94 -10.61
N THR A 109 -1.46 -4.84 -10.26
CA THR A 109 -1.79 -3.50 -10.73
C THR A 109 -1.59 -3.32 -12.22
N GLU A 110 -0.47 -3.79 -12.77
CA GLU A 110 -0.18 -3.67 -14.21
C GLU A 110 -1.25 -4.35 -15.08
N PHE A 111 -1.90 -5.39 -14.58
CA PHE A 111 -2.90 -6.16 -15.33
C PHE A 111 -4.34 -5.89 -14.88
N ASP A 112 -4.55 -5.00 -13.91
CA ASP A 112 -5.87 -4.71 -13.35
C ASP A 112 -6.60 -5.99 -12.89
N GLU A 113 -5.96 -6.76 -12.03
CA GLU A 113 -6.49 -8.03 -11.51
C GLU A 113 -6.39 -8.11 -9.99
N ALA A 114 -7.35 -8.77 -9.38
CA ALA A 114 -7.23 -9.34 -8.04
C ALA A 114 -6.92 -10.84 -8.17
N LEU A 115 -5.84 -11.29 -7.54
CA LEU A 115 -5.39 -12.67 -7.62
C LEU A 115 -5.57 -13.36 -6.27
N HIS A 116 -6.12 -14.57 -6.30
CA HIS A 116 -6.16 -15.47 -5.15
C HIS A 116 -5.13 -16.59 -5.33
N PHE A 117 -4.20 -16.68 -4.40
CA PHE A 117 -3.11 -17.64 -4.42
C PHE A 117 -3.32 -18.73 -3.36
N ASP A 118 -3.31 -19.98 -3.79
CA ASP A 118 -3.35 -21.13 -2.89
C ASP A 118 -1.93 -21.52 -2.47
N ILE A 119 -1.63 -21.34 -1.19
CA ILE A 119 -0.30 -21.61 -0.63
C ILE A 119 0.02 -23.11 -0.65
N SER A 120 -0.98 -23.97 -0.44
CA SER A 120 -0.79 -25.42 -0.39
C SER A 120 -0.48 -26.02 -1.75
N LEU A 121 -1.05 -25.44 -2.79
CA LEU A 121 -0.88 -25.84 -4.18
C LEU A 121 0.24 -25.06 -4.89
N ASN A 122 0.75 -24.00 -4.26
CA ASN A 122 1.75 -23.08 -4.80
C ASN A 122 1.40 -22.53 -6.19
N HIS A 123 0.13 -22.13 -6.39
CA HIS A 123 -0.30 -21.47 -7.62
C HIS A 123 -1.52 -20.58 -7.44
N ILE A 124 -1.77 -19.72 -8.43
CA ILE A 124 -2.97 -18.88 -8.49
C ILE A 124 -4.17 -19.75 -8.87
N ILE A 125 -5.16 -19.82 -7.99
CA ILE A 125 -6.41 -20.55 -8.23
C ILE A 125 -7.52 -19.66 -8.81
N LYS A 126 -7.41 -18.34 -8.67
CA LYS A 126 -8.40 -17.41 -9.22
C LYS A 126 -7.76 -16.12 -9.69
N ARG A 127 -8.10 -15.68 -10.90
CA ARG A 127 -7.80 -14.35 -11.43
C ARG A 127 -9.11 -13.63 -11.69
N ILE A 128 -9.30 -12.48 -11.08
CA ILE A 128 -10.49 -11.63 -11.27
C ILE A 128 -10.05 -10.39 -12.02
N SER A 129 -10.38 -10.32 -13.30
CA SER A 129 -10.07 -9.15 -14.13
C SER A 129 -11.02 -8.01 -13.83
N LEU A 130 -10.49 -6.81 -13.58
CA LEU A 130 -11.27 -5.59 -13.40
C LEU A 130 -11.79 -5.03 -14.73
N ASN A 131 -11.33 -5.53 -15.86
CA ASN A 131 -11.79 -5.11 -17.20
C ASN A 131 -13.29 -5.28 -17.42
N GLU A 132 -13.94 -6.16 -16.67
CA GLU A 132 -15.40 -6.31 -16.72
C GLU A 132 -16.15 -5.04 -16.29
N TYR A 133 -15.50 -4.18 -15.50
CA TYR A 133 -16.10 -2.96 -14.92
C TYR A 133 -15.82 -1.71 -15.77
N ARG A 134 -15.17 -1.84 -16.91
CA ARG A 134 -14.85 -0.69 -17.78
C ARG A 134 -16.11 -0.06 -18.35
N SER A 135 -16.22 1.26 -18.21
CA SER A 135 -17.31 2.06 -18.77
C SER A 135 -17.12 2.41 -20.25
N ASP A 136 -15.90 2.27 -20.78
CA ASP A 136 -15.53 2.63 -22.16
C ASP A 136 -15.65 1.48 -23.17
N LYS A 137 -16.07 0.29 -22.74
CA LYS A 137 -16.27 -0.88 -23.63
C LYS A 137 -17.15 -0.60 -24.83
N GLU A 138 -18.21 0.21 -24.64
CA GLU A 138 -19.15 0.57 -25.69
C GLU A 138 -18.55 1.55 -26.71
N LEU A 139 -17.59 2.39 -26.27
CA LEU A 139 -16.99 3.43 -27.12
C LEU A 139 -15.78 2.95 -27.92
N LEU A 140 -14.96 2.09 -27.33
CA LEU A 140 -13.66 1.66 -27.89
C LEU A 140 -13.68 0.22 -28.43
N GLY A 141 -14.81 -0.51 -28.25
CA GLY A 141 -14.89 -1.92 -28.56
C GLY A 141 -14.07 -2.80 -27.61
N GLU A 142 -14.10 -4.12 -27.83
CA GLU A 142 -13.32 -5.09 -27.05
C GLU A 142 -11.82 -5.09 -27.42
N THR A 143 -11.37 -4.14 -28.25
CA THR A 143 -10.02 -4.11 -28.78
C THR A 143 -9.01 -3.74 -27.71
N GLU A 144 -8.02 -4.61 -27.63
CA GLU A 144 -6.75 -4.53 -26.91
C GLU A 144 -6.86 -4.17 -25.42
N TYR A 145 -6.58 -5.20 -24.61
CA TYR A 145 -6.25 -5.07 -23.20
C TYR A 145 -5.13 -4.04 -23.04
N THR A 146 -5.45 -2.86 -22.56
CA THR A 146 -4.44 -1.89 -22.17
C THR A 146 -4.22 -2.09 -20.67
N LYS A 147 -2.98 -2.37 -20.32
CA LYS A 147 -2.52 -2.56 -18.95
C LYS A 147 -2.72 -1.29 -18.11
N ASP A 148 -2.89 -1.47 -16.80
CA ASP A 148 -2.87 -0.40 -15.80
C ASP A 148 -3.91 0.72 -16.04
N ARG A 149 -5.17 0.34 -16.28
CA ARG A 149 -6.27 1.31 -16.49
C ARG A 149 -6.94 1.74 -15.20
N PHE A 150 -7.20 0.80 -14.32
CA PHE A 150 -7.81 1.06 -13.01
C PHE A 150 -6.76 1.39 -11.96
N HIS A 151 -5.54 0.91 -12.13
CA HIS A 151 -4.47 0.98 -11.16
C HIS A 151 -4.92 0.43 -9.81
N CYS A 152 -5.07 -0.88 -9.77
CA CYS A 152 -5.54 -1.64 -8.61
C CYS A 152 -4.49 -1.61 -7.49
N ASN A 153 -4.76 -0.88 -6.41
CA ASN A 153 -3.78 -0.67 -5.35
C ASN A 153 -3.88 -1.67 -4.20
N GLN A 154 -5.08 -2.16 -3.90
CA GLN A 154 -5.28 -3.08 -2.79
C GLN A 154 -6.52 -3.93 -2.97
N VAL A 155 -6.43 -5.21 -2.59
CA VAL A 155 -7.57 -6.11 -2.39
C VAL A 155 -7.87 -6.17 -0.90
N PHE A 156 -9.14 -6.07 -0.49
CA PHE A 156 -9.53 -6.07 0.91
C PHE A 156 -10.96 -6.57 1.10
N ILE A 157 -11.32 -6.92 2.34
CA ILE A 157 -12.70 -7.29 2.73
C ILE A 157 -13.37 -6.11 3.41
N ASP A 158 -14.59 -5.77 3.00
CA ASP A 158 -15.37 -4.68 3.59
C ASP A 158 -16.06 -5.11 4.93
N TYR A 159 -16.86 -4.21 5.55
CA TYR A 159 -17.61 -4.53 6.77
C TYR A 159 -18.80 -5.46 6.54
N ASN A 160 -19.20 -5.73 5.31
CA ASN A 160 -20.23 -6.69 4.96
C ASN A 160 -19.67 -8.03 4.53
N ASP A 161 -18.36 -8.22 4.71
CA ASP A 161 -17.65 -9.42 4.29
C ASP A 161 -17.54 -9.60 2.78
N ASP A 162 -17.72 -8.52 2.02
CA ASP A 162 -17.55 -8.55 0.56
C ASP A 162 -16.10 -8.30 0.16
N LEU A 163 -15.64 -9.02 -0.86
CA LEU A 163 -14.34 -8.79 -1.49
C LEU A 163 -14.35 -7.51 -2.32
N CYS A 164 -13.43 -6.62 -2.04
CA CYS A 164 -13.34 -5.30 -2.65
C CYS A 164 -11.93 -4.99 -3.16
N VAL A 165 -11.85 -4.09 -4.14
CA VAL A 165 -10.60 -3.59 -4.69
C VAL A 165 -10.57 -2.07 -4.66
N LEU A 166 -9.52 -1.50 -4.09
CA LEU A 166 -9.23 -0.07 -4.16
C LEU A 166 -8.60 0.26 -5.50
N ILE A 167 -9.16 1.21 -6.23
CA ILE A 167 -8.72 1.60 -7.56
C ILE A 167 -8.47 3.11 -7.67
N HIS A 168 -7.47 3.46 -8.47
CA HIS A 168 -7.12 4.84 -8.76
C HIS A 168 -8.10 5.53 -9.70
N HIS A 169 -8.64 4.76 -10.67
CA HIS A 169 -9.42 5.27 -11.77
C HIS A 169 -10.63 4.37 -12.04
N ILE A 170 -11.83 4.90 -11.82
CA ILE A 170 -13.09 4.18 -12.13
C ILE A 170 -13.35 4.09 -13.64
N THR A 171 -13.01 5.17 -14.37
CA THR A 171 -13.30 5.24 -15.80
C THR A 171 -12.33 4.43 -16.66
N GLY A 172 -11.19 4.03 -16.10
CA GLY A 172 -10.13 3.35 -16.85
C GLY A 172 -9.46 4.23 -17.92
N TRP A 173 -9.65 5.55 -17.87
CA TRP A 173 -9.14 6.52 -18.84
C TRP A 173 -7.97 7.33 -18.28
N GLN A 174 -6.89 6.66 -17.95
CA GLN A 174 -5.73 7.24 -17.28
C GLN A 174 -5.16 8.50 -17.98
N TYR A 175 -5.01 8.48 -19.30
CA TYR A 175 -4.41 9.59 -20.03
C TYR A 175 -5.27 10.88 -20.03
N PHE A 176 -6.54 10.78 -20.43
CA PHE A 176 -7.45 11.92 -20.48
C PHE A 176 -7.61 12.55 -19.11
N ARG A 177 -7.60 11.74 -18.11
CA ARG A 177 -7.78 12.10 -16.75
C ARG A 177 -6.57 12.78 -16.13
N THR A 178 -5.34 12.28 -16.31
CA THR A 178 -4.11 12.96 -15.89
C THR A 178 -4.07 14.38 -16.45
N VAL A 179 -4.51 14.57 -17.70
CA VAL A 179 -4.64 15.90 -18.33
C VAL A 179 -5.71 16.75 -17.63
N MET A 180 -6.87 16.17 -17.31
CA MET A 180 -7.98 16.92 -16.69
C MET A 180 -7.72 17.25 -15.22
N GLU A 181 -7.13 16.34 -14.45
CA GLU A 181 -6.71 16.58 -13.07
C GLU A 181 -5.62 17.66 -13.01
N THR A 182 -4.65 17.59 -13.89
CA THR A 182 -3.54 18.56 -13.98
C THR A 182 -3.99 19.95 -14.39
N LEU A 183 -4.87 20.05 -15.40
CA LEU A 183 -5.29 21.33 -15.97
C LEU A 183 -6.43 21.99 -15.20
N ILE A 184 -7.35 21.23 -14.63
CA ILE A 184 -8.62 21.74 -14.10
C ILE A 184 -8.71 21.57 -12.57
N ARG A 185 -7.74 20.93 -11.92
CA ARG A 185 -7.75 20.62 -10.46
C ARG A 185 -9.09 20.00 -10.03
N ARG A 186 -9.60 19.04 -10.79
CA ARG A 186 -10.83 18.33 -10.44
C ARG A 186 -10.58 17.30 -9.34
N GLN A 187 -11.67 16.98 -8.63
CA GLN A 187 -11.71 15.80 -7.74
C GLN A 187 -11.27 14.56 -8.51
N GLY A 188 -10.60 13.67 -7.83
CA GLY A 188 -10.17 12.40 -8.38
C GLY A 188 -11.33 11.50 -8.84
N ASP A 189 -11.01 10.36 -9.40
CA ASP A 189 -11.94 9.34 -9.93
C ASP A 189 -11.71 7.98 -9.24
N GLY A 190 -10.86 8.00 -8.24
CA GLY A 190 -10.61 6.84 -7.44
C GLY A 190 -11.83 6.40 -6.66
N GLY A 191 -11.89 5.12 -6.37
CA GLY A 191 -13.00 4.52 -5.65
C GLY A 191 -12.76 3.04 -5.38
N ILE A 192 -13.85 2.30 -5.27
CA ILE A 192 -13.82 0.89 -4.91
C ILE A 192 -14.67 0.09 -5.88
N ILE A 193 -14.17 -1.05 -6.31
CA ILE A 193 -14.94 -2.11 -6.96
C ILE A 193 -15.27 -3.16 -5.90
N ASN A 194 -16.56 -3.36 -5.63
CA ASN A 194 -17.04 -4.50 -4.86
C ASN A 194 -17.24 -5.67 -5.82
N LEU A 195 -16.37 -6.68 -5.71
CA LEU A 195 -16.33 -7.81 -6.64
C LEU A 195 -17.50 -8.76 -6.46
N ASP A 196 -17.96 -8.95 -5.22
CA ASP A 196 -19.07 -9.86 -4.91
C ASP A 196 -20.43 -9.28 -5.36
N LYS A 197 -20.64 -7.99 -5.15
CA LYS A 197 -21.85 -7.28 -5.57
C LYS A 197 -21.78 -6.75 -7.00
N LYS A 198 -20.66 -6.92 -7.67
CA LYS A 198 -20.40 -6.43 -9.03
C LYS A 198 -20.78 -4.97 -9.24
N ARG A 199 -20.35 -4.11 -8.34
CA ARG A 199 -20.63 -2.66 -8.40
C ARG A 199 -19.40 -1.81 -8.16
N ILE A 200 -19.40 -0.63 -8.78
CA ILE A 200 -18.41 0.41 -8.56
C ILE A 200 -18.99 1.43 -7.57
N MET A 201 -18.15 1.83 -6.61
CA MET A 201 -18.43 2.92 -5.67
C MET A 201 -17.47 4.07 -5.94
N GLN A 202 -18.01 5.19 -6.43
CA GLN A 202 -17.21 6.37 -6.72
C GLN A 202 -17.00 7.19 -5.46
N LEU A 203 -15.76 7.25 -4.98
CA LEU A 203 -15.37 8.04 -3.79
C LEU A 203 -14.68 9.35 -4.14
N LYS A 204 -14.39 9.59 -5.42
CA LYS A 204 -13.71 10.79 -5.93
C LYS A 204 -12.32 11.00 -5.34
N LEU A 205 -11.62 9.92 -5.06
CA LEU A 205 -10.28 9.93 -4.50
C LEU A 205 -9.22 10.27 -5.55
N GLN A 206 -8.13 10.92 -5.13
CA GLN A 206 -6.99 11.26 -5.98
C GLN A 206 -5.78 10.41 -5.58
N SER A 207 -5.45 9.42 -6.39
CA SER A 207 -4.35 8.49 -6.11
C SER A 207 -4.51 7.77 -4.76
N PRO A 208 -5.63 7.04 -4.52
CA PRO A 208 -5.86 6.41 -3.23
C PRO A 208 -4.92 5.24 -2.97
N HIS A 209 -4.48 5.12 -1.73
CA HIS A 209 -3.68 4.00 -1.22
C HIS A 209 -4.21 3.57 0.15
N SER A 210 -3.92 2.34 0.52
CA SER A 210 -4.13 1.81 1.86
C SER A 210 -5.53 2.03 2.45
N VAL A 211 -6.40 1.03 2.30
CA VAL A 211 -7.66 0.96 3.05
C VAL A 211 -7.42 0.20 4.34
N ARG A 212 -7.77 0.78 5.46
CA ARG A 212 -7.74 0.10 6.77
C ARG A 212 -9.06 0.31 7.50
N LYS A 213 -9.50 -0.73 8.21
CA LYS A 213 -10.76 -0.73 8.98
C LYS A 213 -10.48 -0.56 10.45
N ILE A 214 -11.21 0.35 11.10
CA ILE A 214 -11.22 0.50 12.55
C ILE A 214 -12.54 1.08 13.03
N ASN A 215 -13.09 0.56 14.12
CA ASN A 215 -14.27 1.11 14.82
C ASN A 215 -15.48 1.41 13.91
N GLY A 216 -15.72 0.60 12.87
CA GLY A 216 -16.81 0.83 11.92
C GLY A 216 -16.51 1.87 10.84
N GLU A 217 -15.27 2.27 10.69
CA GLU A 217 -14.80 3.23 9.70
C GLU A 217 -13.76 2.62 8.76
N TYR A 218 -13.67 3.21 7.55
CA TYR A 218 -12.57 2.99 6.62
C TYR A 218 -11.70 4.23 6.57
N TRP A 219 -10.41 4.06 6.77
CA TRP A 219 -9.42 5.10 6.60
C TRP A 219 -8.66 4.84 5.30
N ILE A 220 -8.68 5.82 4.39
CA ILE A 220 -8.09 5.71 3.06
C ILE A 220 -7.14 6.87 2.82
N GLN A 221 -5.92 6.57 2.39
CA GLN A 221 -4.97 7.60 1.98
C GLN A 221 -5.38 8.17 0.63
N ASP A 222 -5.80 9.43 0.58
CA ASP A 222 -6.02 10.19 -0.65
C ASP A 222 -4.76 10.99 -0.98
N SER A 223 -3.78 10.30 -1.56
CA SER A 223 -2.37 10.70 -1.54
C SER A 223 -2.10 12.01 -2.26
N THR A 224 -2.70 12.25 -3.43
CA THR A 224 -2.52 13.50 -4.18
C THR A 224 -3.30 14.65 -3.54
N ASP A 225 -4.43 14.38 -2.89
CA ASP A 225 -5.17 15.38 -2.09
C ASP A 225 -4.47 15.67 -0.75
N GLN A 226 -3.44 14.90 -0.39
CA GLN A 226 -2.68 15.00 0.86
C GLN A 226 -3.57 14.90 2.10
N THR A 227 -4.51 13.97 2.06
CA THR A 227 -5.44 13.72 3.15
C THR A 227 -5.62 12.23 3.42
N THR A 228 -5.98 11.89 4.65
CA THR A 228 -6.60 10.61 4.98
C THR A 228 -8.10 10.83 5.03
N LYS A 229 -8.85 10.22 4.11
CA LYS A 229 -10.31 10.26 4.10
C LYS A 229 -10.86 9.18 5.02
N ILE A 230 -11.85 9.55 5.82
CA ILE A 230 -12.51 8.64 6.76
C ILE A 230 -13.96 8.45 6.33
N TYR A 231 -14.31 7.22 6.01
CA TYR A 231 -15.66 6.84 5.60
C TYR A 231 -16.32 5.96 6.66
N SER A 232 -17.62 6.10 6.83
CA SER A 232 -18.42 5.16 7.62
C SER A 232 -18.42 3.77 6.98
N LYS A 233 -18.89 2.75 7.72
CA LYS A 233 -19.12 1.39 7.17
C LYS A 233 -20.05 1.36 5.96
N ASN A 234 -20.84 2.41 5.73
CA ASN A 234 -21.74 2.56 4.59
C ASN A 234 -21.13 3.40 3.45
N TRP A 235 -19.83 3.71 3.51
CA TRP A 235 -19.10 4.50 2.51
C TRP A 235 -19.52 5.98 2.42
N GLU A 236 -20.07 6.54 3.49
CA GLU A 236 -20.33 7.98 3.62
C GLU A 236 -19.08 8.65 4.18
N LEU A 237 -18.64 9.75 3.56
CA LEU A 237 -17.50 10.53 4.07
C LEU A 237 -17.87 11.15 5.40
N VAL A 238 -17.15 10.77 6.45
CA VAL A 238 -17.36 11.26 7.83
C VAL A 238 -16.41 12.38 8.15
N ASP A 239 -15.11 12.23 7.78
CA ASP A 239 -14.07 13.18 8.14
C ASP A 239 -12.88 13.11 7.18
N SER A 240 -11.92 14.02 7.35
CA SER A 240 -10.71 14.09 6.58
C SER A 240 -9.57 14.71 7.39
N ILE A 241 -8.46 13.99 7.53
CA ILE A 241 -7.25 14.45 8.21
C ILE A 241 -6.25 14.93 7.16
N LYS A 242 -5.73 16.17 7.33
CA LYS A 242 -4.67 16.69 6.45
C LYS A 242 -3.33 16.06 6.81
N THR A 243 -2.72 15.36 5.88
CA THR A 243 -1.40 14.73 6.06
C THR A 243 -0.24 15.66 5.66
N GLY A 244 -0.51 16.64 4.81
CA GLY A 244 0.51 17.55 4.29
C GLY A 244 1.60 16.86 3.47
N GLY A 245 1.32 15.68 2.89
CA GLY A 245 2.22 14.93 2.05
C GLY A 245 1.54 13.71 1.43
N PHE A 246 2.28 12.93 0.66
CA PHE A 246 1.77 11.79 -0.10
C PHE A 246 1.54 10.58 0.81
N GLY A 247 0.32 10.41 1.33
CA GLY A 247 -0.04 9.30 2.23
C GLY A 247 0.06 7.94 1.54
N ARG A 248 0.60 6.94 2.25
CA ARG A 248 0.77 5.56 1.74
C ARG A 248 0.20 4.52 2.70
N GLY A 249 0.91 4.11 3.72
CA GLY A 249 0.46 3.12 4.69
C GLY A 249 -0.35 3.70 5.85
N VAL A 250 -1.24 2.90 6.44
CA VAL A 250 -1.88 3.18 7.73
C VAL A 250 -1.84 1.92 8.59
N ALA A 251 -1.49 2.08 9.86
CA ALA A 251 -1.58 1.03 10.87
C ALA A 251 -2.28 1.56 12.12
N PHE A 252 -3.01 0.71 12.84
CA PHE A 252 -3.77 1.09 14.02
C PHE A 252 -3.30 0.33 15.26
N SER A 253 -3.04 1.05 16.34
CA SER A 253 -3.00 0.50 17.68
C SER A 253 -4.38 0.66 18.31
N GLU A 254 -5.16 -0.42 18.33
CA GLU A 254 -6.50 -0.39 18.91
C GLU A 254 -6.44 -0.20 20.44
N GLU A 255 -5.46 -0.83 21.09
CA GLU A 255 -5.26 -0.74 22.54
C GLU A 255 -4.94 0.69 22.99
N ASP A 256 -4.14 1.40 22.21
CA ASP A 256 -3.66 2.73 22.53
C ASP A 256 -4.46 3.86 21.87
N HIS A 257 -5.46 3.51 21.05
CA HIS A 257 -6.32 4.43 20.31
C HIS A 257 -5.57 5.39 19.38
N VAL A 258 -4.47 4.92 18.78
CA VAL A 258 -3.68 5.73 17.83
C VAL A 258 -3.63 5.12 16.44
N ALA A 259 -3.58 5.98 15.44
CA ALA A 259 -3.32 5.66 14.06
C ALA A 259 -1.91 6.14 13.66
N TYR A 260 -1.16 5.30 13.00
CA TYR A 260 0.11 5.64 12.37
C TYR A 260 -0.12 5.83 10.88
N ILE A 261 0.10 7.03 10.37
CA ILE A 261 -0.09 7.38 8.97
C ILE A 261 1.29 7.55 8.32
N GLY A 262 1.63 6.66 7.40
CA GLY A 262 2.85 6.76 6.61
C GLY A 262 2.71 7.82 5.52
N ILE A 263 3.64 8.76 5.48
CA ILE A 263 3.70 9.84 4.51
C ILE A 263 5.00 9.71 3.74
N SER A 264 4.87 9.47 2.44
CA SER A 264 5.99 9.26 1.53
C SER A 264 6.46 10.57 0.92
N ALA A 265 7.73 10.61 0.53
CA ALA A 265 8.25 11.66 -0.32
C ALA A 265 7.47 11.73 -1.64
N THR A 266 7.16 12.94 -2.08
CA THR A 266 6.33 13.16 -3.25
C THR A 266 7.12 12.95 -4.54
N ARG A 267 6.61 12.14 -5.45
CA ARG A 267 7.21 11.93 -6.78
C ARG A 267 7.17 13.20 -7.62
N LYS A 268 8.21 13.47 -8.40
CA LYS A 268 8.35 14.66 -9.28
C LYS A 268 7.11 14.90 -10.18
N ARG A 269 6.53 13.84 -10.70
CA ARG A 269 5.33 13.93 -11.56
C ARG A 269 4.11 14.54 -10.85
N TYR A 270 4.01 14.36 -9.54
CA TYR A 270 2.91 14.88 -8.72
C TYR A 270 3.16 16.31 -8.19
N LEU A 271 4.42 16.78 -8.17
CA LEU A 271 4.74 18.14 -7.69
C LEU A 271 4.01 19.25 -8.45
N ARG A 272 3.64 19.01 -9.70
CA ARG A 272 2.91 19.97 -10.53
C ARG A 272 1.43 20.07 -10.19
N VAL A 273 0.86 19.02 -9.57
CA VAL A 273 -0.58 18.93 -9.23
C VAL A 273 -0.84 19.21 -7.77
N ILE A 274 0.16 19.08 -6.90
CA ILE A 274 0.05 19.33 -5.46
C ILE A 274 0.15 20.83 -5.18
N PRO A 275 -0.89 21.46 -4.60
CA PRO A 275 -0.94 22.92 -4.45
C PRO A 275 0.11 23.51 -3.51
N SER A 276 0.65 22.72 -2.58
CA SER A 276 1.48 23.18 -1.46
C SER A 276 2.99 23.02 -1.64
N GLY A 277 3.46 22.60 -2.84
CA GLY A 277 4.89 22.31 -3.04
C GLY A 277 5.36 21.26 -2.04
N GLY A 278 4.76 20.08 -2.08
CA GLY A 278 4.84 19.00 -1.08
C GLY A 278 6.18 18.86 -0.34
N LYS A 279 6.12 18.48 0.91
CA LYS A 279 7.32 18.13 1.67
C LYS A 279 7.97 16.90 1.03
N HIS A 280 9.28 16.92 0.91
CA HIS A 280 10.07 15.86 0.27
C HIS A 280 10.62 14.85 1.30
N ASP A 281 10.03 14.77 2.47
CA ASP A 281 10.47 13.92 3.57
C ASP A 281 9.51 12.76 3.81
N ASN A 282 10.09 11.58 4.06
CA ASN A 282 9.34 10.45 4.56
C ASN A 282 9.14 10.60 6.06
N ARG A 283 7.91 10.41 6.52
CA ARG A 283 7.57 10.55 7.93
C ARG A 283 6.36 9.71 8.31
N ILE A 284 6.19 9.49 9.60
CA ILE A 284 4.98 8.91 10.18
C ILE A 284 4.30 9.98 11.02
N MET A 285 3.03 10.23 10.74
CA MET A 285 2.15 11.05 11.56
C MET A 285 1.41 10.13 12.52
N VAL A 286 1.51 10.41 13.81
CA VAL A 286 0.75 9.73 14.86
C VAL A 286 -0.50 10.53 15.15
N VAL A 287 -1.67 9.90 15.09
CA VAL A 287 -2.97 10.55 15.20
C VAL A 287 -3.83 9.83 16.24
N ASP A 288 -4.47 10.59 17.12
CA ASP A 288 -5.52 10.05 17.99
C ASP A 288 -6.75 9.64 17.16
N ILE A 289 -7.19 8.39 17.29
CA ILE A 289 -8.29 7.84 16.48
C ILE A 289 -9.63 8.53 16.77
N HIS A 290 -9.87 8.95 18.02
CA HIS A 290 -11.16 9.50 18.44
C HIS A 290 -11.37 10.95 18.03
N ASN A 291 -10.37 11.81 18.33
CA ASN A 291 -10.47 13.25 18.08
C ASN A 291 -9.79 13.71 16.77
N ARG A 292 -9.10 12.81 16.05
CA ARG A 292 -8.44 13.06 14.76
C ARG A 292 -7.26 14.03 14.84
N ASN A 293 -6.78 14.35 16.03
CA ASN A 293 -5.68 15.28 16.19
C ASN A 293 -4.33 14.59 15.98
N GLU A 294 -3.43 15.29 15.30
CA GLU A 294 -2.02 14.93 15.27
C GLU A 294 -1.43 15.02 16.68
N LEU A 295 -0.79 13.93 17.10
CA LEU A 295 -0.09 13.83 18.38
C LEU A 295 1.41 14.07 18.20
N GLU A 296 1.99 13.49 17.14
CA GLU A 296 3.42 13.53 16.88
C GLU A 296 3.70 13.30 15.39
N THR A 297 4.82 13.81 14.91
CA THR A 297 5.36 13.46 13.57
C THR A 297 6.80 13.02 13.70
N ILE A 298 7.13 11.84 13.13
CA ILE A 298 8.43 11.20 13.21
C ILE A 298 9.04 11.11 11.81
N SER A 299 10.24 11.68 11.63
CA SER A 299 10.97 11.61 10.37
C SER A 299 11.57 10.22 10.18
N ILE A 300 11.46 9.67 8.95
CA ILE A 300 12.01 8.36 8.57
C ILE A 300 13.14 8.59 7.56
N PRO A 301 14.40 8.49 8.02
CA PRO A 301 15.54 8.65 7.14
C PRO A 301 15.84 7.39 6.33
N ASN A 302 16.74 7.53 5.36
CA ASN A 302 17.33 6.40 4.61
C ASN A 302 16.31 5.52 3.88
N ILE A 303 15.22 6.12 3.42
CA ILE A 303 14.24 5.52 2.53
C ILE A 303 13.86 6.55 1.47
N GLU A 304 13.76 6.17 0.20
CA GLU A 304 13.37 7.11 -0.86
C GLU A 304 11.86 7.31 -0.92
N GLN A 305 11.12 6.22 -0.85
CA GLN A 305 9.67 6.21 -0.78
C GLN A 305 9.20 5.27 0.32
N LEU A 306 8.32 5.73 1.18
CA LEU A 306 7.57 4.89 2.08
C LEU A 306 6.39 4.30 1.30
N ASP A 307 6.22 2.98 1.31
CA ASP A 307 5.14 2.31 0.59
C ASP A 307 4.10 1.69 1.53
N ASN A 308 4.51 1.06 2.61
CA ASN A 308 3.57 0.46 3.56
C ASN A 308 4.07 0.52 5.00
N LEU A 309 3.16 0.24 5.94
CA LEU A 309 3.37 0.38 7.38
C LEU A 309 2.55 -0.68 8.12
N TYR A 310 3.16 -1.39 9.07
CA TYR A 310 2.52 -2.42 9.90
C TYR A 310 2.92 -2.29 11.36
N ILE A 311 2.03 -2.64 12.28
CA ILE A 311 2.38 -2.84 13.68
C ILE A 311 3.06 -4.20 13.82
N LEU A 312 4.14 -4.25 14.58
CA LEU A 312 4.86 -5.47 14.90
C LEU A 312 4.63 -5.87 16.35
N ASP A 313 4.23 -7.10 16.56
CA ASP A 313 4.40 -7.74 17.85
C ASP A 313 5.90 -8.05 18.13
N ASP A 314 6.24 -8.29 19.38
CA ASP A 314 7.63 -8.54 19.80
C ASP A 314 8.22 -9.78 19.13
N LYS A 315 7.39 -10.77 18.81
CA LYS A 315 7.84 -12.01 18.15
C LYS A 315 8.23 -11.73 16.69
N MET A 316 7.38 -11.02 15.93
CA MET A 316 7.67 -10.69 14.53
C MET A 316 8.86 -9.73 14.45
N LYS A 317 8.94 -8.75 15.39
CA LYS A 317 10.12 -7.88 15.50
C LYS A 317 11.39 -8.70 15.66
N ALA A 318 11.46 -9.58 16.66
CA ALA A 318 12.62 -10.44 16.89
C ALA A 318 12.94 -11.35 15.69
N THR A 319 11.91 -11.82 14.99
CA THR A 319 12.08 -12.61 13.76
C THR A 319 12.77 -11.80 12.66
N LEU A 320 12.34 -10.57 12.41
CA LEU A 320 12.95 -9.70 11.39
C LEU A 320 14.39 -9.29 11.76
N GLU A 321 14.63 -8.89 13.00
CA GLU A 321 15.97 -8.56 13.49
C GLU A 321 16.91 -9.77 13.41
N GLY A 322 16.39 -10.97 13.64
CA GLY A 322 17.12 -12.24 13.52
C GLY A 322 17.63 -12.54 12.11
N LEU A 323 17.06 -11.93 11.07
CA LEU A 323 17.55 -12.10 9.69
C LEU A 323 18.96 -11.55 9.48
N ASP A 324 19.34 -10.51 10.19
CA ASP A 324 20.66 -9.88 10.10
C ASP A 324 21.75 -10.60 10.91
N VAL A 325 21.40 -11.51 11.80
CA VAL A 325 22.35 -12.31 12.57
C VAL A 325 22.94 -13.39 11.65
N PRO A 326 24.27 -13.55 11.52
CA PRO A 326 24.88 -14.65 10.76
C PRO A 326 24.42 -16.02 11.26
N ASN A 327 24.23 -16.97 10.33
CA ASN A 327 23.90 -18.37 10.68
C ASN A 327 25.09 -19.06 11.38
#